data_497a27d3ad3eb7e54ae006056da1fc38
#
_entry.id   497a27d3ad3eb7e54ae006056da1fc38
#
_cell.length_a   1.000
_cell.length_b   1.000
_cell.length_c   1.000
_cell.angle_alpha   90.00
_cell.angle_beta   90.00
_cell.angle_gamma   90.00
#
_symmetry.space_group_name_H-M   'P 1'
#
loop_
_entity.id
_entity.type
_entity.pdbx_description
1 polymer ?
#
loop_
_entity_poly.entity_id
_entity_poly.type
_entity_poly.pdbx_seq_one_letter_code
_entity_poly.pdbx_strand_id
1 'polypeptide(L)'
;MTHQDIIQQLEFFRDIGVQTISVHDARPAAAATELPISPDVLPVDTLEAIRSDIGDCQRCKLAPTRTTIVFGSGNPSAEIVFVGEAPGYEEDQQGLPFVGEAGRLLTKIIESVGIKREDAYICNILKCRPPGNRNPEPDEVLACSPFLKRQIATIRPKIVCCLGKFAAQTMLQRADPISRLRGEFHDIDGMRVIATFHPAYLLRSPEKKREVWEDMKQIRAELFRLRF
;
A
#
# COMPACT_ATOMS: atom_id res chain seq x y z
N MET A 1 6.56 8.58 -23.54
CA MET A 1 5.78 7.37 -23.84
C MET A 1 6.12 6.96 -25.27
N THR A 2 6.72 5.79 -25.44
CA THR A 2 7.12 5.27 -26.76
C THR A 2 5.92 4.64 -27.48
N HIS A 3 6.02 4.45 -28.79
CA HIS A 3 4.98 3.76 -29.56
C HIS A 3 4.69 2.34 -29.03
N GLN A 4 5.71 1.71 -28.50
CA GLN A 4 5.65 0.38 -27.92
C GLN A 4 4.88 0.35 -26.58
N ASP A 5 5.03 1.40 -25.75
CA ASP A 5 4.29 1.56 -24.50
C ASP A 5 2.78 1.70 -24.75
N ILE A 6 2.40 2.40 -25.83
CA ILE A 6 1.00 2.59 -26.22
C ILE A 6 0.39 1.25 -26.67
N ILE A 7 1.10 0.48 -27.49
CA ILE A 7 0.64 -0.83 -27.96
C ILE A 7 0.41 -1.76 -26.78
N GLN A 8 1.33 -1.82 -25.85
CA GLN A 8 1.24 -2.68 -24.66
C GLN A 8 0.06 -2.28 -23.75
N GLN A 9 -0.22 -0.98 -23.60
CA GLN A 9 -1.42 -0.52 -22.90
C GLN A 9 -2.72 -0.90 -23.60
N LEU A 10 -2.78 -0.78 -24.93
CA LEU A 10 -3.96 -1.14 -25.71
C LEU A 10 -4.23 -2.66 -25.68
N GLU A 11 -3.18 -3.48 -25.70
CA GLU A 11 -3.29 -4.93 -25.54
C GLU A 11 -3.82 -5.31 -24.15
N PHE A 12 -3.33 -4.66 -23.11
CA PHE A 12 -3.84 -4.84 -21.75
C PHE A 12 -5.34 -4.52 -21.65
N PHE A 13 -5.80 -3.40 -22.25
CA PHE A 13 -7.23 -3.04 -22.24
C PHE A 13 -8.09 -4.06 -23.00
N ARG A 14 -7.60 -4.58 -24.13
CA ARG A 14 -8.26 -5.65 -24.87
C ARG A 14 -8.40 -6.93 -24.04
N ASP A 15 -7.35 -7.32 -23.33
CA ASP A 15 -7.31 -8.57 -22.57
C ASP A 15 -8.21 -8.54 -21.31
N ILE A 16 -8.51 -7.33 -20.79
CA ILE A 16 -9.50 -7.13 -19.72
C ILE A 16 -10.93 -6.87 -20.23
N GLY A 17 -11.17 -7.04 -21.55
CA GLY A 17 -12.52 -6.98 -22.14
C GLY A 17 -13.00 -5.60 -22.55
N VAL A 18 -12.13 -4.58 -22.59
CA VAL A 18 -12.47 -3.25 -23.15
C VAL A 18 -12.50 -3.33 -24.68
N GLN A 19 -13.70 -3.22 -25.27
CA GLN A 19 -13.88 -3.35 -26.73
C GLN A 19 -13.75 -2.03 -27.49
N THR A 20 -13.92 -0.88 -26.84
CA THR A 20 -13.86 0.44 -27.46
C THR A 20 -13.26 1.47 -26.53
N ILE A 21 -12.35 2.28 -27.06
CA ILE A 21 -11.80 3.48 -26.41
C ILE A 21 -12.18 4.66 -27.29
N SER A 22 -12.98 5.60 -26.78
CA SER A 22 -13.33 6.82 -27.50
C SER A 22 -12.24 7.86 -27.30
N VAL A 23 -11.53 8.21 -28.36
CA VAL A 23 -10.63 9.34 -28.38
C VAL A 23 -11.44 10.58 -28.75
N HIS A 24 -11.63 11.51 -27.83
CA HIS A 24 -12.20 12.81 -28.18
C HIS A 24 -11.11 13.66 -28.83
N ASP A 25 -11.33 14.04 -30.07
CA ASP A 25 -10.47 14.97 -30.82
C ASP A 25 -10.35 16.29 -30.01
N ALA A 26 -9.16 16.55 -29.52
CA ALA A 26 -8.83 17.87 -29.02
C ALA A 26 -8.70 18.81 -30.21
N ARG A 27 -9.75 19.60 -30.48
CA ARG A 27 -9.65 20.72 -31.42
C ARG A 27 -8.58 21.69 -30.92
N PRO A 28 -7.69 22.20 -31.81
CA PRO A 28 -6.77 23.24 -31.41
C PRO A 28 -7.57 24.47 -30.97
N ALA A 29 -7.40 24.89 -29.73
CA ALA A 29 -8.03 26.08 -29.20
C ALA A 29 -7.47 27.32 -29.92
N ALA A 30 -8.38 28.14 -30.45
CA ALA A 30 -8.08 29.48 -30.94
C ALA A 30 -7.46 30.31 -29.80
N ALA A 31 -6.57 31.25 -30.19
CA ALA A 31 -5.76 32.16 -29.40
C ALA A 31 -6.24 32.42 -27.96
N ALA A 32 -5.43 32.00 -27.01
CA ALA A 32 -5.65 32.19 -25.58
C ALA A 32 -5.44 33.67 -25.23
N THR A 33 -6.50 34.34 -24.78
CA THR A 33 -6.39 35.51 -23.93
C THR A 33 -5.79 35.04 -22.60
N GLU A 34 -4.64 35.59 -22.23
CA GLU A 34 -3.99 35.28 -20.96
C GLU A 34 -4.89 35.68 -19.78
N LEU A 35 -5.60 34.70 -19.23
CA LEU A 35 -6.19 34.83 -17.91
C LEU A 35 -5.06 34.71 -16.87
N PRO A 36 -5.08 35.47 -15.77
CA PRO A 36 -4.08 35.33 -14.73
C PRO A 36 -4.13 33.91 -14.21
N ILE A 37 -3.02 33.19 -14.37
CA ILE A 37 -2.81 31.86 -13.78
C ILE A 37 -2.70 32.08 -12.27
N SER A 38 -3.84 31.96 -11.60
CA SER A 38 -3.83 31.57 -10.19
C SER A 38 -3.17 30.19 -10.17
N PRO A 39 -2.11 29.96 -9.42
CA PRO A 39 -1.60 28.61 -9.27
C PRO A 39 -2.66 27.84 -8.47
N ASP A 40 -3.61 27.22 -9.14
CA ASP A 40 -4.40 26.15 -8.56
C ASP A 40 -3.41 25.03 -8.22
N VAL A 41 -2.78 25.16 -7.08
CA VAL A 41 -2.14 24.07 -6.38
C VAL A 41 -3.30 23.10 -6.13
N LEU A 42 -3.41 22.06 -6.95
CA LEU A 42 -4.31 20.94 -6.65
C LEU A 42 -4.09 20.63 -5.18
N PRO A 43 -5.14 20.60 -4.35
CA PRO A 43 -4.97 20.43 -2.91
C PRO A 43 -4.13 19.18 -2.70
N VAL A 44 -2.94 19.37 -2.11
CA VAL A 44 -2.06 18.25 -1.76
C VAL A 44 -2.88 17.37 -0.84
N ASP A 45 -3.12 16.13 -1.25
CA ASP A 45 -3.90 15.18 -0.45
C ASP A 45 -3.22 15.01 0.91
N THR A 46 -3.98 15.06 1.98
CA THR A 46 -3.48 14.88 3.34
C THR A 46 -4.05 13.61 3.94
N LEU A 47 -3.39 13.04 4.94
CA LEU A 47 -3.92 11.87 5.64
C LEU A 47 -5.29 12.16 6.27
N GLU A 48 -5.51 13.39 6.72
CA GLU A 48 -6.79 13.87 7.26
C GLU A 48 -7.87 13.92 6.16
N ALA A 49 -7.53 14.44 4.98
CA ALA A 49 -8.46 14.49 3.84
C ALA A 49 -8.84 13.08 3.38
N ILE A 50 -7.85 12.16 3.31
CA ILE A 50 -8.10 10.75 2.98
C ILE A 50 -8.98 10.09 4.05
N ARG A 51 -8.74 10.36 5.34
CA ARG A 51 -9.56 9.84 6.44
C ARG A 51 -10.98 10.37 6.37
N SER A 52 -11.17 11.64 6.06
CA SER A 52 -12.49 12.25 5.90
C SER A 52 -13.25 11.67 4.70
N ASP A 53 -12.56 11.42 3.58
CA ASP A 53 -13.14 10.77 2.40
C ASP A 53 -13.53 9.29 2.67
N ILE A 54 -12.74 8.57 3.43
CA ILE A 54 -13.13 7.23 3.88
C ILE A 54 -14.42 7.31 4.69
N GLY A 55 -14.51 8.22 5.66
CA GLY A 55 -15.68 8.42 6.53
C GLY A 55 -16.21 7.09 7.07
N ASP A 56 -17.53 6.92 7.10
CA ASP A 56 -18.19 5.62 7.31
C ASP A 56 -18.34 4.89 5.96
N CYS A 57 -17.23 4.41 5.42
CA CYS A 57 -17.12 3.83 4.08
C CYS A 57 -18.09 2.67 3.84
N GLN A 58 -18.89 2.76 2.77
CA GLN A 58 -19.83 1.71 2.34
C GLN A 58 -19.46 1.14 0.95
N ARG A 59 -18.19 1.31 0.49
CA ARG A 59 -17.77 1.02 -0.89
C ARG A 59 -17.62 -0.47 -1.20
N CYS A 60 -17.62 -1.35 -0.20
CA CYS A 60 -17.53 -2.81 -0.41
C CYS A 60 -18.31 -3.59 0.65
N LYS A 61 -18.45 -4.87 0.41
CA LYS A 61 -19.21 -5.82 1.26
C LYS A 61 -18.66 -6.03 2.68
N LEU A 62 -17.48 -5.48 3.00
CA LEU A 62 -16.94 -5.53 4.36
C LEU A 62 -17.57 -4.46 5.29
N ALA A 63 -18.24 -3.46 4.75
CA ALA A 63 -18.85 -2.39 5.53
C ALA A 63 -19.78 -2.87 6.64
N PRO A 64 -20.75 -3.77 6.40
CA PRO A 64 -21.68 -4.23 7.43
C PRO A 64 -21.04 -5.19 8.46
N THR A 65 -19.84 -5.69 8.22
CA THR A 65 -19.22 -6.74 9.05
C THR A 65 -18.07 -6.23 9.93
N ARG A 66 -17.56 -5.02 9.67
CA ARG A 66 -16.53 -4.41 10.50
C ARG A 66 -17.11 -3.81 11.77
N THR A 67 -16.30 -3.71 12.80
CA THR A 67 -16.58 -2.88 13.99
C THR A 67 -16.03 -1.47 13.76
N THR A 68 -14.79 -1.36 13.30
CA THR A 68 -14.11 -0.08 13.09
C THR A 68 -13.31 -0.08 11.78
N ILE A 69 -13.13 1.10 11.19
CA ILE A 69 -12.18 1.29 10.08
C ILE A 69 -10.76 1.43 10.65
N VAL A 70 -9.86 0.57 10.20
CA VAL A 70 -8.44 0.62 10.57
C VAL A 70 -7.69 1.38 9.48
N PHE A 71 -7.62 2.69 9.65
CA PHE A 71 -7.04 3.59 8.64
C PHE A 71 -5.55 3.35 8.42
N GLY A 72 -4.80 3.26 9.49
CA GLY A 72 -3.36 3.24 9.58
C GLY A 72 -2.88 4.14 10.71
N SER A 73 -1.64 3.98 11.15
CA SER A 73 -1.05 4.78 12.23
C SER A 73 0.47 4.85 12.11
N GLY A 74 1.05 5.87 12.74
CA GLY A 74 2.49 6.14 12.77
C GLY A 74 2.84 7.52 12.31
N ASN A 75 4.09 7.72 11.94
CA ASN A 75 4.62 9.02 11.51
C ASN A 75 4.08 9.40 10.11
N PRO A 76 3.37 10.52 9.93
CA PRO A 76 2.89 10.96 8.62
C PRO A 76 4.02 11.35 7.64
N SER A 77 5.25 11.52 8.14
CA SER A 77 6.46 11.78 7.34
C SER A 77 7.45 10.62 7.44
N ALA A 78 6.96 9.39 7.61
CA ALA A 78 7.79 8.21 7.78
C ALA A 78 8.67 7.94 6.55
N GLU A 79 9.94 7.61 6.78
CA GLU A 79 10.83 7.14 5.70
C GLU A 79 10.49 5.70 5.25
N ILE A 80 9.76 4.95 6.08
CA ILE A 80 9.32 3.58 5.76
C ILE A 80 7.85 3.38 6.11
N VAL A 81 7.12 2.76 5.17
CA VAL A 81 5.73 2.32 5.37
C VAL A 81 5.67 0.81 5.35
N PHE A 82 5.06 0.22 6.36
CA PHE A 82 4.74 -1.21 6.40
C PHE A 82 3.29 -1.41 5.97
N VAL A 83 3.09 -2.24 4.95
CA VAL A 83 1.77 -2.53 4.38
C VAL A 83 1.42 -3.99 4.65
N GLY A 84 0.41 -4.22 5.47
CA GLY A 84 -0.17 -5.54 5.71
C GLY A 84 -1.35 -5.85 4.79
N GLU A 85 -2.03 -6.95 5.07
CA GLU A 85 -3.15 -7.46 4.29
C GLU A 85 -4.47 -6.80 4.70
N ALA A 86 -4.94 -7.06 5.90
CA ALA A 86 -6.22 -6.63 6.44
C ALA A 86 -6.16 -6.58 7.97
N PRO A 87 -7.09 -5.85 8.63
CA PRO A 87 -7.24 -5.90 10.07
C PRO A 87 -7.65 -7.29 10.56
N GLY A 88 -7.09 -7.73 11.67
CA GLY A 88 -7.58 -8.85 12.46
C GLY A 88 -8.65 -8.42 13.48
N TYR A 89 -9.00 -9.33 14.39
CA TYR A 89 -10.04 -9.06 15.40
C TYR A 89 -9.67 -7.92 16.35
N GLU A 90 -8.45 -7.93 16.88
CA GLU A 90 -8.03 -6.91 17.84
C GLU A 90 -7.89 -5.53 17.19
N GLU A 91 -7.44 -5.49 15.93
CA GLU A 91 -7.35 -4.28 15.13
C GLU A 91 -8.73 -3.70 14.83
N ASP A 92 -9.71 -4.55 14.49
CA ASP A 92 -11.10 -4.15 14.23
C ASP A 92 -11.78 -3.57 15.49
N GLN A 93 -11.45 -4.08 16.68
CA GLN A 93 -11.96 -3.54 17.94
C GLN A 93 -11.33 -2.19 18.32
N GLN A 94 -10.03 -2.00 18.02
CA GLN A 94 -9.27 -0.83 18.48
C GLN A 94 -9.14 0.28 17.42
N GLY A 95 -9.44 -0.01 16.15
CA GLY A 95 -9.23 0.93 15.05
C GLY A 95 -7.76 1.20 14.71
N LEU A 96 -6.84 0.40 15.25
CA LEU A 96 -5.39 0.56 15.07
C LEU A 96 -4.77 -0.65 14.37
N PRO A 97 -3.81 -0.45 13.44
CA PRO A 97 -3.18 -1.56 12.73
C PRO A 97 -2.14 -2.28 13.61
N PHE A 98 -2.08 -3.60 13.48
CA PHE A 98 -1.05 -4.42 14.10
C PHE A 98 -0.94 -4.22 15.62
N VAL A 99 -2.04 -4.41 16.35
CA VAL A 99 -2.10 -4.36 17.83
C VAL A 99 -2.16 -5.75 18.46
N GLY A 100 -2.59 -6.78 17.73
CA GLY A 100 -2.64 -8.15 18.16
C GLY A 100 -1.27 -8.83 18.28
N GLU A 101 -1.24 -10.14 18.43
CA GLU A 101 -0.01 -10.92 18.60
C GLU A 101 0.96 -10.74 17.43
N ALA A 102 0.44 -10.77 16.19
CA ALA A 102 1.20 -10.47 14.98
C ALA A 102 1.78 -9.05 14.98
N GLY A 103 1.02 -8.09 15.53
CA GLY A 103 1.45 -6.70 15.68
C GLY A 103 2.57 -6.54 16.70
N ARG A 104 2.49 -7.22 17.84
CA ARG A 104 3.59 -7.25 18.84
C ARG A 104 4.87 -7.85 18.24
N LEU A 105 4.74 -8.90 17.41
CA LEU A 105 5.89 -9.45 16.69
C LEU A 105 6.44 -8.47 15.66
N LEU A 106 5.58 -7.78 14.91
CA LEU A 106 6.01 -6.74 13.95
C LEU A 106 6.81 -5.64 14.65
N THR A 107 6.36 -5.17 15.82
CA THR A 107 7.10 -4.18 16.60
C THR A 107 8.53 -4.66 16.91
N LYS A 108 8.69 -5.89 17.40
CA LYS A 108 10.02 -6.47 17.67
C LYS A 108 10.87 -6.59 16.39
N ILE A 109 10.27 -6.91 15.26
CA ILE A 109 10.95 -6.98 13.95
C ILE A 109 11.45 -5.60 13.53
N ILE A 110 10.64 -4.56 13.63
CA ILE A 110 11.01 -3.17 13.30
C ILE A 110 12.13 -2.69 14.20
N GLU A 111 11.99 -2.88 15.50
CA GLU A 111 12.97 -2.45 16.50
C GLU A 111 14.31 -3.18 16.40
N SER A 112 14.30 -4.44 15.93
CA SER A 112 15.52 -5.24 15.76
C SER A 112 16.51 -4.66 14.75
N VAL A 113 16.06 -3.79 13.85
CA VAL A 113 16.91 -3.08 12.89
C VAL A 113 17.11 -1.61 13.23
N GLY A 114 16.79 -1.22 14.46
CA GLY A 114 17.01 0.12 14.99
C GLY A 114 16.03 1.18 14.51
N ILE A 115 14.86 0.77 14.02
CA ILE A 115 13.75 1.66 13.70
C ILE A 115 12.75 1.61 14.85
N LYS A 116 12.30 2.74 15.35
CA LYS A 116 11.21 2.75 16.33
C LYS A 116 9.87 2.59 15.60
N ARG A 117 8.91 1.91 16.25
CA ARG A 117 7.58 1.73 15.67
C ARG A 117 6.89 3.07 15.36
N GLU A 118 7.06 4.05 16.23
CA GLU A 118 6.50 5.41 16.08
C GLU A 118 7.11 6.20 14.91
N ASP A 119 8.33 5.87 14.45
CA ASP A 119 9.00 6.50 13.32
C ASP A 119 8.55 5.93 11.96
N ALA A 120 7.92 4.75 11.97
CA ALA A 120 7.33 4.13 10.80
C ALA A 120 5.86 4.50 10.65
N TYR A 121 5.29 4.30 9.45
CA TYR A 121 3.84 4.28 9.25
C TYR A 121 3.39 2.86 8.92
N ILE A 122 2.30 2.42 9.54
CA ILE A 122 1.78 1.05 9.41
C ILE A 122 0.33 1.12 8.94
N CYS A 123 0.02 0.38 7.90
CA CYS A 123 -1.34 0.27 7.37
C CYS A 123 -1.57 -1.09 6.71
N ASN A 124 -2.75 -1.29 6.15
CA ASN A 124 -3.13 -2.50 5.41
C ASN A 124 -3.70 -2.13 4.04
N ILE A 125 -3.76 -3.11 3.12
CA ILE A 125 -4.49 -2.98 1.86
C ILE A 125 -5.97 -2.71 2.17
N LEU A 126 -6.61 -3.58 2.96
CA LEU A 126 -7.97 -3.39 3.42
C LEU A 126 -8.01 -2.59 4.71
N LYS A 127 -9.00 -1.71 4.83
CA LYS A 127 -9.24 -0.91 6.05
C LYS A 127 -10.31 -1.52 6.96
N CYS A 128 -10.96 -2.58 6.49
CA CYS A 128 -12.01 -3.30 7.21
C CYS A 128 -11.62 -4.77 7.36
N ARG A 129 -12.03 -5.39 8.47
CA ARG A 129 -11.77 -6.79 8.76
C ARG A 129 -12.65 -7.70 7.92
N PRO A 130 -12.10 -8.66 7.15
CA PRO A 130 -12.87 -9.71 6.51
C PRO A 130 -13.45 -10.69 7.55
N PRO A 131 -14.69 -11.21 7.36
CA PRO A 131 -15.30 -12.18 8.26
C PRO A 131 -14.39 -13.39 8.50
N GLY A 132 -14.21 -13.79 9.77
CA GLY A 132 -13.35 -14.91 10.15
C GLY A 132 -11.86 -14.73 9.81
N ASN A 133 -11.41 -13.51 9.54
CA ASN A 133 -10.06 -13.20 9.05
C ASN A 133 -9.70 -13.98 7.77
N ARG A 134 -10.68 -14.19 6.87
CA ARG A 134 -10.42 -14.79 5.56
C ARG A 134 -9.54 -13.88 4.71
N ASN A 135 -8.97 -14.44 3.66
CA ASN A 135 -8.21 -13.67 2.69
C ASN A 135 -9.08 -12.58 2.03
N PRO A 136 -8.46 -11.45 1.64
CA PRO A 136 -9.09 -10.43 0.81
C PRO A 136 -9.64 -10.99 -0.50
N GLU A 137 -10.79 -10.51 -0.92
CA GLU A 137 -11.34 -10.81 -2.24
C GLU A 137 -11.00 -9.68 -3.24
N PRO A 138 -10.90 -9.97 -4.54
CA PRO A 138 -10.45 -8.99 -5.53
C PRO A 138 -11.26 -7.70 -5.57
N ASP A 139 -12.58 -7.78 -5.41
CA ASP A 139 -13.49 -6.62 -5.37
C ASP A 139 -13.25 -5.76 -4.13
N GLU A 140 -12.92 -6.36 -2.99
CA GLU A 140 -12.58 -5.66 -1.76
C GLU A 140 -11.25 -4.89 -1.90
N VAL A 141 -10.25 -5.56 -2.50
CA VAL A 141 -8.96 -4.92 -2.79
C VAL A 141 -9.15 -3.76 -3.78
N LEU A 142 -9.92 -3.95 -4.84
CA LEU A 142 -10.21 -2.93 -5.84
C LEU A 142 -10.86 -1.69 -5.21
N ALA A 143 -11.84 -1.89 -4.34
CA ALA A 143 -12.54 -0.80 -3.66
C ALA A 143 -11.67 -0.06 -2.63
N CYS A 144 -10.71 -0.76 -1.99
CA CYS A 144 -9.97 -0.22 -0.85
C CYS A 144 -8.55 0.26 -1.19
N SER A 145 -7.89 -0.33 -2.19
CA SER A 145 -6.51 0.00 -2.57
C SER A 145 -6.30 1.47 -3.00
N PRO A 146 -7.27 2.20 -3.57
CA PRO A 146 -7.09 3.63 -3.86
C PRO A 146 -6.72 4.45 -2.61
N PHE A 147 -7.27 4.13 -1.45
CA PHE A 147 -6.92 4.81 -0.20
C PHE A 147 -5.48 4.53 0.23
N LEU A 148 -5.03 3.28 0.10
CA LEU A 148 -3.63 2.92 0.37
C LEU A 148 -2.68 3.69 -0.55
N LYS A 149 -2.97 3.75 -1.86
CA LYS A 149 -2.15 4.49 -2.83
C LYS A 149 -2.05 5.97 -2.46
N ARG A 150 -3.16 6.60 -2.10
CA ARG A 150 -3.20 8.01 -1.64
C ARG A 150 -2.39 8.20 -0.36
N GLN A 151 -2.51 7.30 0.62
CA GLN A 151 -1.72 7.36 1.84
C GLN A 151 -0.21 7.31 1.54
N ILE A 152 0.23 6.37 0.70
CA ILE A 152 1.63 6.24 0.31
C ILE A 152 2.10 7.48 -0.45
N ALA A 153 1.30 7.99 -1.40
CA ALA A 153 1.62 9.20 -2.15
C ALA A 153 1.72 10.46 -1.26
N THR A 154 0.92 10.53 -0.19
CA THR A 154 0.95 11.62 0.78
C THR A 154 2.18 11.53 1.68
N ILE A 155 2.48 10.34 2.22
CA ILE A 155 3.61 10.10 3.12
C ILE A 155 4.95 10.23 2.38
N ARG A 156 5.00 9.79 1.11
CA ARG A 156 6.20 9.76 0.26
C ARG A 156 7.38 9.06 0.93
N PRO A 157 7.22 7.81 1.38
CA PRO A 157 8.28 7.10 2.05
C PRO A 157 9.43 6.77 1.07
N LYS A 158 10.63 6.57 1.60
CA LYS A 158 11.77 6.04 0.84
C LYS A 158 11.59 4.55 0.52
N ILE A 159 10.99 3.81 1.47
CA ILE A 159 10.78 2.37 1.35
C ILE A 159 9.34 2.00 1.73
N VAL A 160 8.75 1.10 0.95
CA VAL A 160 7.51 0.39 1.29
C VAL A 160 7.84 -1.08 1.53
N CYS A 161 7.56 -1.58 2.72
CA CYS A 161 7.73 -2.98 3.10
C CYS A 161 6.37 -3.70 3.10
N CYS A 162 6.17 -4.61 2.15
CA CYS A 162 4.96 -5.41 2.02
C CYS A 162 5.02 -6.65 2.91
N LEU A 163 4.10 -6.78 3.85
CA LEU A 163 4.01 -7.88 4.80
C LEU A 163 3.08 -8.98 4.26
N GLY A 164 3.66 -10.02 3.69
CA GLY A 164 2.94 -11.19 3.17
C GLY A 164 2.51 -11.09 1.72
N LYS A 165 1.87 -12.17 1.26
CA LYS A 165 1.51 -12.40 -0.15
C LYS A 165 0.62 -11.31 -0.72
N PHE A 166 -0.49 -11.00 -0.05
CA PHE A 166 -1.49 -10.09 -0.61
C PHE A 166 -0.97 -8.66 -0.72
N ALA A 167 -0.23 -8.18 0.30
CA ALA A 167 0.43 -6.88 0.24
C ALA A 167 1.43 -6.81 -0.91
N ALA A 168 2.29 -7.82 -1.04
CA ALA A 168 3.28 -7.90 -2.10
C ALA A 168 2.63 -7.94 -3.50
N GLN A 169 1.65 -8.80 -3.71
CA GLN A 169 0.96 -8.94 -4.99
C GLN A 169 0.22 -7.66 -5.39
N THR A 170 -0.44 -7.00 -4.43
CA THR A 170 -1.16 -5.74 -4.69
C THR A 170 -0.21 -4.61 -5.05
N MET A 171 0.88 -4.45 -4.30
CA MET A 171 1.83 -3.36 -4.52
C MET A 171 2.70 -3.56 -5.76
N LEU A 172 3.13 -4.80 -6.02
CA LEU A 172 3.98 -5.14 -7.16
C LEU A 172 3.19 -5.46 -8.44
N GLN A 173 1.86 -5.55 -8.36
CA GLN A 173 0.98 -5.97 -9.45
C GLN A 173 1.43 -7.31 -10.09
N ARG A 174 1.81 -8.27 -9.24
CA ARG A 174 2.32 -9.60 -9.62
C ARG A 174 1.56 -10.70 -8.90
N ALA A 175 1.38 -11.84 -9.55
CA ALA A 175 0.68 -13.01 -9.00
C ALA A 175 1.63 -14.05 -8.36
N ASP A 176 2.92 -13.78 -8.33
CA ASP A 176 3.94 -14.71 -7.83
C ASP A 176 3.74 -15.03 -6.33
N PRO A 177 4.16 -16.23 -5.88
CA PRO A 177 4.15 -16.57 -4.46
C PRO A 177 5.15 -15.70 -3.67
N ILE A 178 4.83 -15.47 -2.38
CA ILE A 178 5.67 -14.63 -1.51
C ILE A 178 7.13 -15.11 -1.44
N SER A 179 7.37 -16.40 -1.56
CA SER A 179 8.73 -16.98 -1.57
C SER A 179 9.60 -16.52 -2.74
N ARG A 180 8.98 -16.05 -3.83
CA ARG A 180 9.67 -15.46 -4.98
C ARG A 180 9.72 -13.93 -4.95
N LEU A 181 8.77 -13.30 -4.25
CA LEU A 181 8.67 -11.84 -4.20
C LEU A 181 9.50 -11.24 -3.06
N ARG A 182 9.80 -12.03 -2.01
CA ARG A 182 10.48 -11.53 -0.82
C ARG A 182 11.99 -11.33 -1.03
N GLY A 183 12.55 -10.43 -0.25
CA GLY A 183 14.01 -10.26 -0.14
C GLY A 183 14.67 -9.52 -1.30
N GLU A 184 13.89 -9.00 -2.24
CA GLU A 184 14.39 -8.20 -3.36
C GLU A 184 13.68 -6.84 -3.39
N PHE A 185 14.43 -5.79 -3.72
CA PHE A 185 13.87 -4.47 -3.93
C PHE A 185 13.37 -4.30 -5.36
N HIS A 186 12.17 -3.76 -5.48
CA HIS A 186 11.55 -3.37 -6.75
C HIS A 186 11.38 -1.85 -6.76
N ASP A 187 11.57 -1.23 -7.93
CA ASP A 187 11.29 0.18 -8.14
C ASP A 187 9.89 0.34 -8.71
N ILE A 188 8.99 0.97 -7.96
CA ILE A 188 7.61 1.23 -8.37
C ILE A 188 7.35 2.73 -8.21
N ASP A 189 7.11 3.42 -9.31
CA ASP A 189 6.82 4.87 -9.33
C ASP A 189 7.85 5.71 -8.53
N GLY A 190 9.12 5.33 -8.60
CA GLY A 190 10.23 5.98 -7.90
C GLY A 190 10.36 5.60 -6.42
N MET A 191 9.56 4.67 -5.92
CA MET A 191 9.67 4.14 -4.55
C MET A 191 10.37 2.79 -4.54
N ARG A 192 11.16 2.54 -3.51
CA ARG A 192 11.77 1.24 -3.24
C ARG A 192 10.76 0.36 -2.50
N VAL A 193 10.32 -0.71 -3.13
CA VAL A 193 9.35 -1.67 -2.56
C VAL A 193 10.04 -3.00 -2.32
N ILE A 194 9.90 -3.55 -1.11
CA ILE A 194 10.38 -4.88 -0.74
C ILE A 194 9.26 -5.68 -0.08
N ALA A 195 9.24 -6.98 -0.32
CA ALA A 195 8.31 -7.88 0.34
C ALA A 195 9.01 -8.78 1.35
N THR A 196 8.30 -9.15 2.42
CA THR A 196 8.73 -10.15 3.39
C THR A 196 7.55 -10.97 3.89
N PHE A 197 7.79 -12.00 4.70
CA PHE A 197 6.70 -12.79 5.28
C PHE A 197 5.85 -11.98 6.25
N HIS A 198 4.55 -12.30 6.30
CA HIS A 198 3.62 -11.68 7.23
C HIS A 198 3.93 -12.13 8.68
N PRO A 199 3.92 -11.23 9.68
CA PRO A 199 4.18 -11.62 11.08
C PRO A 199 3.29 -12.76 11.59
N ALA A 200 2.02 -12.80 11.22
CA ALA A 200 1.12 -13.90 11.60
C ALA A 200 1.56 -15.27 11.03
N TYR A 201 2.26 -15.31 9.91
CA TYR A 201 2.85 -16.54 9.39
C TYR A 201 4.02 -17.00 10.26
N LEU A 202 4.84 -16.08 10.77
CA LEU A 202 5.99 -16.38 11.62
C LEU A 202 5.61 -16.92 13.01
N LEU A 203 4.38 -16.65 13.47
CA LEU A 203 3.85 -17.24 14.69
C LEU A 203 3.62 -18.74 14.53
N ARG A 204 3.23 -19.18 13.32
CA ARG A 204 3.00 -20.58 12.97
C ARG A 204 4.24 -21.28 12.43
N SER A 205 5.18 -20.53 11.89
CA SER A 205 6.40 -21.02 11.24
C SER A 205 7.62 -20.25 11.74
N PRO A 206 8.04 -20.47 13.02
CA PRO A 206 9.12 -19.69 13.67
C PRO A 206 10.48 -19.79 12.97
N GLU A 207 10.74 -20.89 12.26
CA GLU A 207 11.96 -21.13 11.46
C GLU A 207 12.14 -20.07 10.36
N LYS A 208 11.05 -19.48 9.88
CA LYS A 208 11.05 -18.42 8.86
C LYS A 208 11.48 -17.04 9.39
N LYS A 209 11.66 -16.87 10.68
CA LYS A 209 12.13 -15.61 11.27
C LYS A 209 13.52 -15.20 10.77
N ARG A 210 14.38 -16.19 10.49
CA ARG A 210 15.72 -15.91 9.92
C ARG A 210 15.63 -15.22 8.57
N GLU A 211 14.73 -15.67 7.71
CA GLU A 211 14.53 -15.06 6.38
C GLU A 211 14.03 -13.61 6.50
N VAL A 212 13.08 -13.35 7.41
CA VAL A 212 12.60 -11.98 7.68
C VAL A 212 13.71 -11.10 8.23
N TRP A 213 14.56 -11.65 9.09
CA TRP A 213 15.73 -10.92 9.61
C TRP A 213 16.68 -10.47 8.48
N GLU A 214 16.94 -11.35 7.49
CA GLU A 214 17.75 -10.97 6.32
C GLU A 214 17.09 -9.85 5.50
N ASP A 215 15.75 -9.92 5.29
CA ASP A 215 15.01 -8.87 4.60
C ASP A 215 15.11 -7.53 5.36
N MET A 216 14.96 -7.56 6.67
CA MET A 216 15.03 -6.35 7.50
C MET A 216 16.43 -5.72 7.51
N LYS A 217 17.50 -6.53 7.46
CA LYS A 217 18.87 -6.02 7.30
C LYS A 217 19.05 -5.28 5.97
N GLN A 218 18.46 -5.80 4.89
CA GLN A 218 18.49 -5.13 3.59
C GLN A 218 17.73 -3.78 3.66
N ILE A 219 16.56 -3.74 4.29
CA ILE A 219 15.81 -2.50 4.52
C ILE A 219 16.66 -1.47 5.26
N ARG A 220 17.32 -1.89 6.35
CA ARG A 220 18.21 -0.99 7.11
C ARG A 220 19.34 -0.44 6.26
N ALA A 221 20.01 -1.30 5.50
CA ALA A 221 21.12 -0.90 4.63
C ALA A 221 20.65 0.08 3.55
N GLU A 222 19.50 -0.18 2.93
CA GLU A 222 18.92 0.69 1.90
C GLU A 222 18.46 2.03 2.46
N LEU A 223 17.84 2.06 3.64
CA LEU A 223 17.49 3.31 4.32
C LEU A 223 18.73 4.17 4.60
N PHE A 224 19.81 3.53 5.04
CA PHE A 224 21.08 4.23 5.24
C PHE A 224 21.61 4.82 3.93
N ARG A 225 21.64 4.02 2.85
CA ARG A 225 22.06 4.46 1.52
C ARG A 225 21.26 5.63 0.97
N LEU A 226 19.96 5.67 1.24
CA LEU A 226 19.05 6.73 0.76
C LEU A 226 19.09 8.02 1.61
N ARG A 227 19.81 8.00 2.74
CA ARG A 227 20.00 9.19 3.59
C ARG A 227 21.23 10.00 3.22
N PHE A 228 22.21 9.33 2.62
CA PHE A 228 23.51 9.88 2.22
C PHE A 228 23.78 9.66 0.73
#